data_941448313268f997727ef72ad5801e63
#
_entry.id   941448313268f997727ef72ad5801e63
#
_cell.length_a   1.000
_cell.length_b   1.000
_cell.length_c   1.000
_cell.angle_alpha   90.00
_cell.angle_beta   90.00
_cell.angle_gamma   90.00
#
_symmetry.space_group_name_H-M   'P 1'
#
loop_
_entity.id
_entity.type
_entity.pdbx_description
1 polymer ?
#
loop_
_entity_poly.entity_id
_entity_poly.type
_entity_poly.pdbx_seq_one_letter_code
_entity_poly.pdbx_strand_id
1 'polypeptide(L)'
;MNLKLDNKVVIITGATGGIGGDIVAEFLREKAIAVCLIRNKLKMEKLKSKLIEEDVPVKNLYSYKCDLLNYDEIVKTVGDINKKFSKVNSLVNCAGYTKEYPFAMLDEDEISHTLDINLKSPMMLSHAILRIMFRQKSGSIINVSSISAIKKGRGIVAYASAKSGIENFTRTLASEVGKKNIRVNCIRPGIIETSMSGQVMSRTKDQIKEISCLGRFGKTKEISKMATFLASNDTSSYITGECITIDGGII
;
A
#
# COMPACT_ATOMS: atom_id res chain seq x y z
N MET A 1 15.25 16.38 -4.17
CA MET A 1 15.18 15.40 -5.28
C MET A 1 13.88 15.67 -6.04
N ASN A 2 13.92 15.82 -7.36
CA ASN A 2 12.67 16.00 -8.13
C ASN A 2 12.16 14.62 -8.58
N LEU A 3 11.01 14.19 -8.04
CA LEU A 3 10.44 12.88 -8.34
C LEU A 3 9.70 12.81 -9.69
N LYS A 4 9.47 13.95 -10.34
CA LYS A 4 8.73 14.07 -11.61
C LYS A 4 7.39 13.30 -11.61
N LEU A 5 6.65 13.44 -10.51
CA LEU A 5 5.33 12.84 -10.34
C LEU A 5 4.19 13.80 -10.72
N ASP A 6 4.50 15.02 -11.17
CA ASP A 6 3.49 16.00 -11.58
C ASP A 6 2.56 15.40 -12.64
N ASN A 7 1.25 15.51 -12.40
CA ASN A 7 0.17 14.95 -13.22
C ASN A 7 0.24 13.41 -13.46
N LYS A 8 1.06 12.66 -12.71
CA LYS A 8 1.05 11.20 -12.77
C LYS A 8 -0.14 10.65 -12.01
N VAL A 9 -0.87 9.74 -12.64
CA VAL A 9 -2.06 9.09 -12.05
C VAL A 9 -1.61 7.93 -11.18
N VAL A 10 -1.95 7.98 -9.90
CA VAL A 10 -1.61 6.96 -8.91
C VAL A 10 -2.90 6.44 -8.26
N ILE A 11 -3.15 5.14 -8.39
CA ILE A 11 -4.27 4.47 -7.70
C ILE A 11 -3.77 4.01 -6.33
N ILE A 12 -4.53 4.32 -5.28
CA ILE A 12 -4.15 4.02 -3.89
C ILE A 12 -5.30 3.31 -3.19
N THR A 13 -5.04 2.13 -2.64
CA THR A 13 -5.97 1.43 -1.75
C THR A 13 -5.60 1.69 -0.29
N GLY A 14 -6.57 1.56 0.63
CA GLY A 14 -6.32 1.83 2.04
C GLY A 14 -6.06 3.31 2.37
N ALA A 15 -6.40 4.23 1.46
CA ALA A 15 -6.14 5.66 1.55
C ALA A 15 -6.65 6.32 2.84
N THR A 16 -7.70 5.78 3.46
CA THR A 16 -8.27 6.32 4.72
C THR A 16 -7.65 5.75 5.99
N GLY A 17 -6.63 4.89 5.87
CA GLY A 17 -5.81 4.40 6.98
C GLY A 17 -4.62 5.31 7.28
N GLY A 18 -3.90 5.04 8.37
CA GLY A 18 -2.76 5.88 8.79
C GLY A 18 -1.66 5.99 7.71
N ILE A 19 -1.10 4.86 7.27
CA ILE A 19 -0.06 4.84 6.22
C ILE A 19 -0.63 5.35 4.89
N GLY A 20 -1.81 4.85 4.49
CA GLY A 20 -2.44 5.23 3.22
C GLY A 20 -2.77 6.72 3.13
N GLY A 21 -3.20 7.35 4.22
CA GLY A 21 -3.47 8.80 4.27
C GLY A 21 -2.23 9.63 4.00
N ASP A 22 -1.10 9.27 4.62
CA ASP A 22 0.17 9.97 4.38
C ASP A 22 0.75 9.65 2.99
N ILE A 23 0.50 8.47 2.43
CA ILE A 23 0.82 8.17 1.02
C ILE A 23 0.05 9.12 0.11
N VAL A 24 -1.26 9.29 0.31
CA VAL A 24 -2.07 10.24 -0.46
C VAL A 24 -1.51 11.66 -0.33
N ALA A 25 -1.22 12.11 0.90
CA ALA A 25 -0.65 13.43 1.16
C ALA A 25 0.66 13.66 0.39
N GLU A 26 1.57 12.69 0.43
CA GLU A 26 2.89 12.81 -0.21
C GLU A 26 2.77 12.87 -1.74
N PHE A 27 1.92 12.02 -2.36
CA PHE A 27 1.66 12.10 -3.80
C PHE A 27 1.04 13.44 -4.21
N LEU A 28 0.13 14.00 -3.40
CA LEU A 28 -0.47 15.31 -3.69
C LEU A 28 0.54 16.46 -3.56
N ARG A 29 1.48 16.40 -2.59
CA ARG A 29 2.59 17.36 -2.47
C ARG A 29 3.50 17.32 -3.70
N GLU A 30 3.70 16.15 -4.28
CA GLU A 30 4.42 15.95 -5.53
C GLU A 30 3.58 16.25 -6.78
N LYS A 31 2.40 16.90 -6.62
CA LYS A 31 1.46 17.29 -7.67
C LYS A 31 0.91 16.14 -8.51
N ALA A 32 1.00 14.90 -8.02
CA ALA A 32 0.39 13.75 -8.66
C ALA A 32 -1.14 13.80 -8.57
N ILE A 33 -1.80 13.03 -9.42
CA ILE A 33 -3.25 12.79 -9.36
C ILE A 33 -3.46 11.54 -8.50
N ALA A 34 -3.92 11.74 -7.27
CA ALA A 34 -4.20 10.66 -6.32
C ALA A 34 -5.64 10.15 -6.49
N VAL A 35 -5.79 8.90 -6.89
CA VAL A 35 -7.08 8.23 -7.09
C VAL A 35 -7.25 7.16 -6.01
N CYS A 36 -8.08 7.45 -5.03
CA CYS A 36 -8.31 6.61 -3.87
C CYS A 36 -9.45 5.61 -4.11
N LEU A 37 -9.19 4.31 -3.98
CA LEU A 37 -10.25 3.30 -3.93
C LEU A 37 -10.72 3.16 -2.48
N ILE A 38 -12.00 3.42 -2.22
CA ILE A 38 -12.57 3.53 -0.88
C ILE A 38 -13.86 2.74 -0.73
N ARG A 39 -14.15 2.26 0.49
CA ARG A 39 -15.44 1.67 0.85
C ARG A 39 -16.36 2.70 1.52
N ASN A 40 -15.79 3.65 2.25
CA ASN A 40 -16.54 4.57 3.11
C ASN A 40 -16.26 6.04 2.74
N LYS A 41 -17.28 6.73 2.20
CA LYS A 41 -17.20 8.13 1.79
C LYS A 41 -16.93 9.07 2.98
N LEU A 42 -17.54 8.82 4.15
CA LEU A 42 -17.33 9.69 5.32
C LEU A 42 -15.88 9.69 5.80
N LYS A 43 -15.21 8.52 5.76
CA LYS A 43 -13.78 8.45 6.08
C LYS A 43 -12.93 9.21 5.05
N MET A 44 -13.35 9.25 3.80
CA MET A 44 -12.67 10.00 2.75
C MET A 44 -12.82 11.52 2.93
N GLU A 45 -14.01 11.99 3.30
CA GLU A 45 -14.21 13.40 3.63
C GLU A 45 -13.38 13.84 4.84
N LYS A 46 -13.30 13.00 5.88
CA LYS A 46 -12.41 13.26 7.03
C LYS A 46 -10.93 13.35 6.62
N LEU A 47 -10.48 12.46 5.73
CA LEU A 47 -9.12 12.55 5.19
C LEU A 47 -8.92 13.85 4.43
N LYS A 48 -9.87 14.23 3.58
CA LYS A 48 -9.80 15.47 2.79
C LYS A 48 -9.72 16.71 3.69
N SER A 49 -10.56 16.79 4.74
CA SER A 49 -10.49 17.89 5.71
C SER A 49 -9.14 17.97 6.41
N LYS A 50 -8.62 16.81 6.87
CA LYS A 50 -7.28 16.74 7.46
C LYS A 50 -6.18 17.21 6.50
N LEU A 51 -6.24 16.81 5.23
CA LEU A 51 -5.26 17.23 4.22
C LEU A 51 -5.28 18.75 4.01
N ILE A 52 -6.48 19.38 4.01
CA ILE A 52 -6.63 20.83 3.91
C ILE A 52 -6.04 21.53 5.14
N GLU A 53 -6.30 21.02 6.34
CA GLU A 53 -5.71 21.53 7.60
C GLU A 53 -4.17 21.43 7.62
N GLU A 54 -3.60 20.45 6.91
CA GLU A 54 -2.15 20.24 6.77
C GLU A 54 -1.54 20.95 5.54
N ASP A 55 -2.24 21.91 4.92
CA ASP A 55 -1.83 22.65 3.72
C ASP A 55 -1.45 21.74 2.54
N VAL A 56 -2.07 20.56 2.43
CA VAL A 56 -1.89 19.66 1.29
C VAL A 56 -2.86 20.02 0.17
N PRO A 57 -2.39 20.23 -1.07
CA PRO A 57 -3.27 20.60 -2.17
C PRO A 57 -4.20 19.44 -2.57
N VAL A 58 -5.52 19.61 -2.41
CA VAL A 58 -6.51 18.56 -2.69
C VAL A 58 -7.15 18.64 -4.08
N LYS A 59 -6.69 19.54 -4.94
CA LYS A 59 -7.22 19.72 -6.31
C LYS A 59 -7.15 18.44 -7.14
N ASN A 60 -6.09 17.67 -6.98
CA ASN A 60 -5.82 16.43 -7.71
C ASN A 60 -6.23 15.17 -6.93
N LEU A 61 -7.10 15.31 -5.91
CA LEU A 61 -7.60 14.20 -5.11
C LEU A 61 -8.93 13.70 -5.67
N TYR A 62 -8.98 12.43 -6.05
CA TYR A 62 -10.17 11.74 -6.56
C TYR A 62 -10.45 10.49 -5.73
N SER A 63 -11.72 10.10 -5.63
CA SER A 63 -12.10 8.86 -4.98
C SER A 63 -13.17 8.11 -5.75
N TYR A 64 -13.07 6.79 -5.73
CA TYR A 64 -14.05 5.86 -6.29
C TYR A 64 -14.46 4.88 -5.21
N LYS A 65 -15.77 4.65 -5.08
CA LYS A 65 -16.25 3.56 -4.23
C LYS A 65 -15.94 2.24 -4.95
N CYS A 66 -15.25 1.34 -4.26
CA CYS A 66 -14.87 0.03 -4.80
C CYS A 66 -14.70 -0.96 -3.65
N ASP A 67 -15.41 -2.05 -3.70
CA ASP A 67 -15.13 -3.20 -2.83
C ASP A 67 -14.01 -4.03 -3.46
N LEU A 68 -12.88 -4.10 -2.79
CA LEU A 68 -11.70 -4.84 -3.25
C LEU A 68 -11.88 -6.36 -3.21
N LEU A 69 -12.95 -6.86 -2.59
CA LEU A 69 -13.32 -8.27 -2.59
C LEU A 69 -14.19 -8.65 -3.79
N ASN A 70 -14.72 -7.66 -4.51
CA ASN A 70 -15.54 -7.86 -5.70
C ASN A 70 -14.73 -7.55 -6.96
N TYR A 71 -14.35 -8.58 -7.71
CA TYR A 71 -13.53 -8.42 -8.91
C TYR A 71 -14.23 -7.63 -10.03
N ASP A 72 -15.53 -7.76 -10.18
CA ASP A 72 -16.28 -7.03 -11.22
C ASP A 72 -16.31 -5.52 -10.89
N GLU A 73 -16.45 -5.16 -9.60
CA GLU A 73 -16.31 -3.76 -9.18
C GLU A 73 -14.91 -3.23 -9.43
N ILE A 74 -13.86 -4.03 -9.18
CA ILE A 74 -12.48 -3.66 -9.50
C ILE A 74 -12.33 -3.37 -10.98
N VAL A 75 -12.76 -4.29 -11.86
CA VAL A 75 -12.64 -4.14 -13.32
C VAL A 75 -13.40 -2.91 -13.81
N LYS A 76 -14.64 -2.73 -13.35
CA LYS A 76 -15.45 -1.56 -13.67
C LYS A 76 -14.77 -0.27 -13.25
N THR A 77 -14.33 -0.19 -11.99
CA THR A 77 -13.70 1.02 -11.43
C THR A 77 -12.40 1.36 -12.14
N VAL A 78 -11.54 0.38 -12.41
CA VAL A 78 -10.31 0.56 -13.18
C VAL A 78 -10.62 1.03 -14.61
N GLY A 79 -11.69 0.50 -15.23
CA GLY A 79 -12.16 0.95 -16.53
C GLY A 79 -12.61 2.42 -16.53
N ASP A 80 -13.36 2.85 -15.52
CA ASP A 80 -13.82 4.24 -15.38
C ASP A 80 -12.66 5.20 -15.13
N ILE A 81 -11.68 4.80 -14.31
CA ILE A 81 -10.44 5.55 -14.09
C ILE A 81 -9.66 5.70 -15.40
N ASN A 82 -9.51 4.62 -16.16
CA ASN A 82 -8.81 4.66 -17.45
C ASN A 82 -9.53 5.53 -18.48
N LYS A 83 -10.86 5.52 -18.53
CA LYS A 83 -11.64 6.43 -19.39
C LYS A 83 -11.39 7.88 -19.05
N LYS A 84 -11.33 8.23 -17.75
CA LYS A 84 -11.15 9.60 -17.29
C LYS A 84 -9.73 10.13 -17.47
N PHE A 85 -8.72 9.32 -17.17
CA PHE A 85 -7.33 9.76 -17.09
C PHE A 85 -6.46 9.25 -18.24
N SER A 86 -6.94 8.27 -19.02
CA SER A 86 -6.23 7.61 -20.14
C SER A 86 -4.93 6.88 -19.77
N LYS A 87 -4.45 7.05 -18.55
CA LYS A 87 -3.21 6.46 -18.03
C LYS A 87 -3.32 6.10 -16.55
N VAL A 88 -2.58 5.07 -16.14
CA VAL A 88 -2.30 4.75 -14.73
C VAL A 88 -0.79 4.57 -14.59
N ASN A 89 -0.13 5.52 -13.92
CA ASN A 89 1.33 5.49 -13.79
C ASN A 89 1.78 4.59 -12.64
N SER A 90 1.03 4.59 -11.54
CA SER A 90 1.37 3.76 -10.39
C SER A 90 0.13 3.19 -9.69
N LEU A 91 0.32 2.03 -9.05
CA LEU A 91 -0.62 1.42 -8.12
C LEU A 91 0.07 1.26 -6.78
N VAL A 92 -0.57 1.72 -5.69
CA VAL A 92 -0.14 1.46 -4.32
C VAL A 92 -1.19 0.60 -3.61
N ASN A 93 -0.88 -0.67 -3.41
CA ASN A 93 -1.68 -1.62 -2.64
C ASN A 93 -1.33 -1.47 -1.15
N CYS A 94 -2.06 -0.58 -0.45
CA CYS A 94 -1.85 -0.28 0.97
C CYS A 94 -3.05 -0.69 1.84
N ALA A 95 -4.14 -1.18 1.26
CA ALA A 95 -5.23 -1.75 2.04
C ALA A 95 -4.75 -2.98 2.81
N GLY A 96 -5.16 -3.10 4.06
CA GLY A 96 -4.81 -4.23 4.90
C GLY A 96 -5.79 -4.40 6.04
N TYR A 97 -5.83 -5.62 6.54
CA TYR A 97 -6.64 -6.03 7.68
C TYR A 97 -5.85 -7.02 8.52
N THR A 98 -5.94 -6.91 9.82
CA THR A 98 -5.41 -7.90 10.77
C THR A 98 -6.34 -8.03 11.96
N LYS A 99 -6.48 -9.27 12.43
CA LYS A 99 -7.09 -9.61 13.71
C LYS A 99 -6.09 -10.48 14.45
N GLU A 100 -5.70 -10.02 15.64
CA GLU A 100 -4.76 -10.75 16.47
C GLU A 100 -5.53 -11.77 17.33
N TYR A 101 -5.43 -13.05 16.95
CA TYR A 101 -6.05 -14.15 17.69
C TYR A 101 -5.20 -15.43 17.56
N PRO A 102 -5.16 -16.31 18.57
CA PRO A 102 -4.56 -17.62 18.43
C PRO A 102 -5.16 -18.35 17.21
N PHE A 103 -4.33 -18.93 16.37
CA PHE A 103 -4.76 -19.51 15.10
C PHE A 103 -5.87 -20.56 15.25
N ALA A 104 -5.77 -21.40 16.29
CA ALA A 104 -6.79 -22.42 16.60
C ALA A 104 -8.16 -21.83 17.00
N MET A 105 -8.25 -20.52 17.25
CA MET A 105 -9.49 -19.84 17.64
C MET A 105 -10.05 -18.94 16.51
N LEU A 106 -9.39 -18.90 15.36
CA LEU A 106 -9.91 -18.23 14.16
C LEU A 106 -10.91 -19.15 13.47
N ASP A 107 -12.05 -18.59 13.06
CA ASP A 107 -12.98 -19.26 12.16
C ASP A 107 -12.49 -19.18 10.69
N GLU A 108 -13.13 -19.94 9.81
CA GLU A 108 -12.80 -20.00 8.38
C GLU A 108 -13.01 -18.64 7.71
N ASP A 109 -14.09 -17.95 8.06
CA ASP A 109 -14.45 -16.65 7.49
C ASP A 109 -13.37 -15.60 7.81
N GLU A 110 -12.84 -15.60 9.02
CA GLU A 110 -11.79 -14.66 9.44
C GLU A 110 -10.46 -14.94 8.74
N ILE A 111 -10.10 -16.23 8.60
CA ILE A 111 -8.91 -16.64 7.83
C ILE A 111 -9.05 -16.20 6.37
N SER A 112 -10.18 -16.53 5.75
CA SER A 112 -10.49 -16.18 4.36
C SER A 112 -10.48 -14.66 4.16
N HIS A 113 -11.15 -13.90 5.01
CA HIS A 113 -11.19 -12.44 4.94
C HIS A 113 -9.79 -11.82 5.05
N THR A 114 -8.96 -12.35 5.96
CA THR A 114 -7.57 -11.88 6.12
C THR A 114 -6.74 -12.13 4.86
N LEU A 115 -6.85 -13.31 4.25
CA LEU A 115 -6.15 -13.65 3.01
C LEU A 115 -6.69 -12.84 1.83
N ASP A 116 -8.00 -12.68 1.74
CA ASP A 116 -8.65 -11.95 0.66
C ASP A 116 -8.22 -10.48 0.62
N ILE A 117 -8.20 -9.79 1.77
CA ILE A 117 -7.82 -8.38 1.82
C ILE A 117 -6.30 -8.18 1.63
N ASN A 118 -5.46 -9.02 2.27
CA ASN A 118 -4.03 -8.76 2.31
C ASN A 118 -3.24 -9.39 1.14
N LEU A 119 -3.82 -10.36 0.43
CA LEU A 119 -3.15 -11.08 -0.65
C LEU A 119 -3.97 -11.08 -1.94
N LYS A 120 -5.19 -11.64 -1.91
CA LYS A 120 -5.99 -11.81 -3.14
C LYS A 120 -6.41 -10.48 -3.76
N SER A 121 -6.90 -9.52 -2.98
CA SER A 121 -7.36 -8.24 -3.53
C SER A 121 -6.24 -7.42 -4.19
N PRO A 122 -5.01 -7.28 -3.63
CA PRO A 122 -3.93 -6.64 -4.36
C PRO A 122 -3.50 -7.39 -5.63
N MET A 123 -3.60 -8.73 -5.67
CA MET A 123 -3.36 -9.51 -6.88
C MET A 123 -4.41 -9.19 -7.95
N MET A 124 -5.70 -9.19 -7.59
CA MET A 124 -6.81 -8.92 -8.51
C MET A 124 -6.76 -7.48 -9.05
N LEU A 125 -6.47 -6.50 -8.20
CA LEU A 125 -6.33 -5.11 -8.64
C LEU A 125 -5.12 -4.93 -9.54
N SER A 126 -3.98 -5.55 -9.21
CA SER A 126 -2.79 -5.54 -10.07
C SER A 126 -3.09 -6.15 -11.44
N HIS A 127 -3.80 -7.29 -11.48
CA HIS A 127 -4.22 -7.94 -12.72
C HIS A 127 -5.07 -7.02 -13.60
N ALA A 128 -6.06 -6.32 -13.04
CA ALA A 128 -6.90 -5.39 -13.78
C ALA A 128 -6.10 -4.20 -14.36
N ILE A 129 -5.16 -3.65 -13.58
CA ILE A 129 -4.36 -2.48 -13.96
C ILE A 129 -3.26 -2.84 -14.98
N LEU A 130 -2.70 -4.04 -14.92
CA LEU A 130 -1.67 -4.49 -15.86
C LEU A 130 -2.12 -4.42 -17.32
N ARG A 131 -3.41 -4.61 -17.62
CA ARG A 131 -3.95 -4.44 -18.98
C ARG A 131 -3.74 -3.01 -19.52
N ILE A 132 -3.75 -2.01 -18.64
CA ILE A 132 -3.49 -0.62 -18.99
C ILE A 132 -1.98 -0.41 -19.12
N MET A 133 -1.21 -0.84 -18.12
CA MET A 133 0.24 -0.66 -18.09
C MET A 133 0.96 -1.37 -19.24
N PHE A 134 0.47 -2.54 -19.70
CA PHE A 134 1.01 -3.24 -20.88
C PHE A 134 0.85 -2.41 -22.15
N ARG A 135 -0.30 -1.75 -22.35
CA ARG A 135 -0.50 -0.85 -23.49
C ARG A 135 0.37 0.40 -23.40
N GLN A 136 0.59 0.91 -22.19
CA GLN A 136 1.46 2.06 -21.93
C GLN A 136 2.95 1.73 -22.06
N LYS A 137 3.33 0.44 -21.94
CA LYS A 137 4.71 -0.05 -21.79
C LYS A 137 5.45 0.69 -20.66
N SER A 138 4.75 0.95 -19.56
CA SER A 138 5.27 1.66 -18.41
C SER A 138 4.32 1.51 -17.22
N GLY A 139 4.86 1.40 -16.01
CA GLY A 139 4.09 1.35 -14.77
C GLY A 139 4.94 1.07 -13.54
N SER A 140 4.41 1.39 -12.37
CA SER A 140 4.99 1.01 -11.07
C SER A 140 3.90 0.47 -10.15
N ILE A 141 4.07 -0.78 -9.69
CA ILE A 141 3.20 -1.39 -8.68
C ILE A 141 3.98 -1.47 -7.37
N ILE A 142 3.37 -0.96 -6.30
CA ILE A 142 3.96 -0.89 -4.97
C ILE A 142 3.02 -1.60 -4.01
N ASN A 143 3.48 -2.71 -3.45
CA ASN A 143 2.74 -3.47 -2.45
C ASN A 143 3.23 -3.09 -1.04
N VAL A 144 2.32 -2.95 -0.09
CA VAL A 144 2.67 -2.73 1.32
C VAL A 144 2.54 -4.05 2.08
N SER A 145 3.68 -4.62 2.45
CA SER A 145 3.83 -5.80 3.30
C SER A 145 3.88 -5.42 4.79
N SER A 146 4.65 -6.14 5.56
CA SER A 146 4.93 -5.95 6.99
C SER A 146 6.18 -6.74 7.37
N ILE A 147 6.90 -6.32 8.42
CA ILE A 147 7.93 -7.17 9.04
C ILE A 147 7.39 -8.54 9.47
N SER A 148 6.08 -8.65 9.69
CA SER A 148 5.42 -9.93 9.99
C SER A 148 5.54 -10.96 8.88
N ALA A 149 5.92 -10.57 7.66
CA ALA A 149 6.19 -11.49 6.56
C ALA A 149 7.42 -12.39 6.84
N ILE A 150 8.36 -11.91 7.65
CA ILE A 150 9.61 -12.62 7.95
C ILE A 150 9.89 -12.74 9.46
N LYS A 151 9.37 -11.83 10.29
CA LYS A 151 9.50 -11.87 11.74
C LYS A 151 8.36 -12.68 12.36
N LYS A 152 8.69 -13.60 13.24
CA LYS A 152 7.70 -14.40 13.98
C LYS A 152 6.86 -13.51 14.90
N GLY A 153 5.54 -13.76 14.92
CA GLY A 153 4.59 -13.09 15.81
C GLY A 153 3.50 -14.07 16.27
N ARG A 154 2.96 -13.85 17.47
CA ARG A 154 1.84 -14.63 17.98
C ARG A 154 0.52 -13.99 17.56
N GLY A 155 -0.48 -14.82 17.26
CA GLY A 155 -1.84 -14.35 16.95
C GLY A 155 -2.03 -13.74 15.57
N ILE A 156 -1.05 -13.82 14.68
CA ILE A 156 -1.08 -13.18 13.35
C ILE A 156 -0.76 -14.15 12.20
N VAL A 157 -1.01 -15.46 12.39
CA VAL A 157 -0.61 -16.49 11.41
C VAL A 157 -1.18 -16.19 10.01
N ALA A 158 -2.48 -15.99 9.89
CA ALA A 158 -3.11 -15.71 8.59
C ALA A 158 -2.58 -14.42 7.96
N TYR A 159 -2.42 -13.35 8.76
CA TYR A 159 -1.85 -12.08 8.32
C TYR A 159 -0.40 -12.22 7.85
N ALA A 160 0.44 -12.86 8.64
CA ALA A 160 1.85 -13.08 8.31
C ALA A 160 1.99 -13.92 7.03
N SER A 161 1.17 -14.96 6.88
CA SER A 161 1.12 -15.79 5.66
C SER A 161 0.74 -14.97 4.44
N ALA A 162 -0.29 -14.11 4.54
CA ALA A 162 -0.71 -13.22 3.46
C ALA A 162 0.40 -12.21 3.10
N LYS A 163 1.10 -11.65 4.10
CA LYS A 163 2.19 -10.69 3.88
C LYS A 163 3.45 -11.35 3.30
N SER A 164 3.74 -12.59 3.65
CA SER A 164 4.77 -13.39 2.95
C SER A 164 4.38 -13.70 1.51
N GLY A 165 3.11 -14.03 1.28
CA GLY A 165 2.56 -14.27 -0.05
C GLY A 165 2.65 -13.06 -0.97
N ILE A 166 2.33 -11.84 -0.47
CA ILE A 166 2.41 -10.60 -1.28
C ILE A 166 3.86 -10.24 -1.64
N GLU A 167 4.84 -10.58 -0.81
CA GLU A 167 6.25 -10.40 -1.15
C GLU A 167 6.70 -11.34 -2.27
N ASN A 168 6.30 -12.63 -2.19
CA ASN A 168 6.60 -13.56 -3.26
C ASN A 168 5.88 -13.20 -4.58
N PHE A 169 4.60 -12.79 -4.49
CA PHE A 169 3.86 -12.23 -5.63
C PHE A 169 4.61 -11.05 -6.26
N THR A 170 5.15 -10.14 -5.46
CA THR A 170 5.93 -8.98 -5.92
C THR A 170 7.13 -9.42 -6.77
N ARG A 171 7.94 -10.37 -6.26
CA ARG A 171 9.15 -10.86 -6.95
C ARG A 171 8.80 -11.57 -8.25
N THR A 172 7.80 -12.45 -8.20
CA THR A 172 7.38 -13.25 -9.36
C THR A 172 6.78 -12.35 -10.44
N LEU A 173 5.88 -11.44 -10.08
CA LEU A 173 5.28 -10.52 -11.04
C LEU A 173 6.32 -9.58 -11.66
N ALA A 174 7.28 -9.09 -10.88
CA ALA A 174 8.37 -8.26 -11.40
C ALA A 174 9.15 -8.96 -12.51
N SER A 175 9.46 -10.25 -12.35
CA SER A 175 10.13 -11.06 -13.35
C SER A 175 9.29 -11.20 -14.64
N GLU A 176 7.98 -11.34 -14.52
CA GLU A 176 7.08 -11.51 -15.65
C GLU A 176 6.90 -10.22 -16.47
N VAL A 177 6.75 -9.07 -15.79
CA VAL A 177 6.36 -7.82 -16.44
C VAL A 177 7.51 -6.86 -16.73
N GLY A 178 8.72 -7.15 -16.23
CA GLY A 178 9.88 -6.25 -16.33
C GLY A 178 10.25 -5.87 -17.76
N LYS A 179 10.17 -6.80 -18.71
CA LYS A 179 10.42 -6.55 -20.16
C LYS A 179 9.42 -5.56 -20.79
N LYS A 180 8.35 -5.21 -20.08
CA LYS A 180 7.37 -4.20 -20.49
C LYS A 180 7.59 -2.85 -19.81
N ASN A 181 8.76 -2.64 -19.17
CA ASN A 181 9.07 -1.45 -18.36
C ASN A 181 8.05 -1.21 -17.22
N ILE A 182 7.53 -2.29 -16.64
CA ILE A 182 6.67 -2.24 -15.47
C ILE A 182 7.48 -2.75 -14.30
N ARG A 183 7.60 -1.92 -13.24
CA ARG A 183 8.31 -2.27 -12.02
C ARG A 183 7.32 -2.71 -10.95
N VAL A 184 7.67 -3.72 -10.17
CA VAL A 184 6.85 -4.20 -9.06
C VAL A 184 7.75 -4.32 -7.84
N ASN A 185 7.46 -3.56 -6.79
CA ASN A 185 8.24 -3.55 -5.57
C ASN A 185 7.33 -3.65 -4.34
N CYS A 186 7.92 -3.97 -3.21
CA CYS A 186 7.24 -4.07 -1.94
C CYS A 186 7.93 -3.17 -0.90
N ILE A 187 7.13 -2.54 -0.04
CA ILE A 187 7.59 -1.89 1.17
C ILE A 187 7.22 -2.80 2.34
N ARG A 188 8.17 -3.06 3.23
CA ARG A 188 8.01 -3.85 4.45
C ARG A 188 8.15 -2.94 5.67
N PRO A 189 7.04 -2.33 6.16
CA PRO A 189 7.08 -1.50 7.35
C PRO A 189 7.35 -2.30 8.62
N GLY A 190 8.04 -1.68 9.57
CA GLY A 190 8.11 -2.12 10.95
C GLY A 190 6.85 -1.79 11.75
N ILE A 191 7.03 -1.51 13.04
CA ILE A 191 5.94 -1.05 13.90
C ILE A 191 5.77 0.47 13.69
N ILE A 192 4.71 0.83 12.97
CA ILE A 192 4.42 2.22 12.56
C ILE A 192 3.25 2.77 13.39
N GLU A 193 3.35 4.01 13.81
CA GLU A 193 2.31 4.71 14.59
C GLU A 193 1.03 4.87 13.77
N THR A 194 0.07 3.95 14.00
CA THR A 194 -1.25 3.94 13.36
C THR A 194 -2.31 3.39 14.31
N SER A 195 -3.57 3.58 13.99
CA SER A 195 -4.66 2.94 14.75
C SER A 195 -4.62 1.40 14.68
N MET A 196 -4.13 0.83 13.58
CA MET A 196 -4.01 -0.62 13.41
C MET A 196 -2.94 -1.22 14.33
N SER A 197 -1.86 -0.51 14.59
CA SER A 197 -0.72 -0.97 15.42
C SER A 197 -0.88 -0.62 16.90
N GLY A 198 -1.95 0.04 17.31
CA GLY A 198 -2.12 0.55 18.67
C GLY A 198 -1.95 -0.51 19.77
N GLN A 199 -2.49 -1.73 19.57
CA GLN A 199 -2.32 -2.84 20.51
C GLN A 199 -0.88 -3.33 20.58
N VAL A 200 -0.21 -3.47 19.44
CA VAL A 200 1.21 -3.86 19.39
C VAL A 200 2.06 -2.79 20.07
N MET A 201 1.83 -1.51 19.76
CA MET A 201 2.56 -0.39 20.36
C MET A 201 2.39 -0.35 21.87
N SER A 202 1.17 -0.54 22.39
CA SER A 202 0.93 -0.54 23.85
C SER A 202 1.68 -1.67 24.55
N ARG A 203 1.78 -2.86 23.93
CA ARG A 203 2.51 -4.01 24.48
C ARG A 203 4.03 -3.88 24.39
N THR A 204 4.54 -3.17 23.40
CA THR A 204 5.99 -3.07 23.11
C THR A 204 6.59 -1.72 23.45
N LYS A 205 5.81 -0.81 24.05
CA LYS A 205 6.22 0.57 24.34
C LYS A 205 7.51 0.65 25.14
N ASP A 206 7.63 -0.17 26.18
CA ASP A 206 8.80 -0.17 27.07
C ASP A 206 9.99 -0.92 26.45
N GLN A 207 9.73 -1.81 25.50
CA GLN A 207 10.74 -2.65 24.83
C GLN A 207 11.23 -2.06 23.51
N ILE A 208 10.59 -1.00 22.99
CA ILE A 208 10.93 -0.47 21.65
C ILE A 208 12.41 -0.07 21.53
N LYS A 209 13.00 0.42 22.61
CA LYS A 209 14.41 0.81 22.66
C LYS A 209 15.36 -0.39 22.52
N GLU A 210 14.90 -1.58 22.89
CA GLU A 210 15.68 -2.83 22.81
C GLU A 210 15.49 -3.53 21.48
N ILE A 211 14.26 -3.50 20.93
CA ILE A 211 13.92 -4.23 19.71
C ILE A 211 14.16 -3.43 18.42
N SER A 212 14.34 -2.12 18.49
CA SER A 212 14.65 -1.25 17.35
C SER A 212 15.97 -0.55 17.54
N CYS A 213 16.87 -0.64 16.55
CA CYS A 213 18.14 0.08 16.58
C CYS A 213 17.96 1.60 16.72
N LEU A 214 16.86 2.17 16.16
CA LEU A 214 16.53 3.58 16.29
C LEU A 214 15.79 3.93 17.59
N GLY A 215 15.44 2.94 18.41
CA GLY A 215 14.84 3.13 19.74
C GLY A 215 13.45 3.77 19.75
N ARG A 216 12.72 3.74 18.62
CA ARG A 216 11.41 4.36 18.48
C ARG A 216 10.52 3.62 17.48
N PHE A 217 9.23 3.89 17.55
CA PHE A 217 8.29 3.51 16.49
C PHE A 217 8.53 4.33 15.21
N GLY A 218 8.20 3.72 14.06
CA GLY A 218 8.23 4.42 12.79
C GLY A 218 7.01 5.33 12.61
N LYS A 219 7.17 6.39 11.82
CA LYS A 219 6.09 7.30 11.43
C LYS A 219 5.56 6.93 10.05
N THR A 220 4.28 7.15 9.82
CA THR A 220 3.62 6.91 8.53
C THR A 220 4.28 7.68 7.37
N LYS A 221 4.82 8.87 7.64
CA LYS A 221 5.58 9.69 6.67
C LYS A 221 6.88 9.03 6.20
N GLU A 222 7.48 8.14 6.99
CA GLU A 222 8.69 7.40 6.59
C GLU A 222 8.36 6.34 5.54
N ILE A 223 7.13 5.80 5.57
CA ILE A 223 6.64 4.84 4.59
C ILE A 223 6.16 5.54 3.32
N SER A 224 5.46 6.68 3.46
CA SER A 224 4.90 7.40 2.30
C SER A 224 5.98 7.93 1.35
N LYS A 225 7.10 8.40 1.88
CA LYS A 225 8.26 8.85 1.09
C LYS A 225 8.86 7.72 0.24
N MET A 226 8.92 6.50 0.77
CA MET A 226 9.38 5.35 -0.01
C MET A 226 8.38 4.99 -1.11
N ALA A 227 7.08 5.13 -0.87
CA ALA A 227 6.08 4.88 -1.90
C ALA A 227 6.22 5.85 -3.08
N THR A 228 6.40 7.15 -2.83
CA THR A 228 6.66 8.14 -3.89
C THR A 228 7.99 7.93 -4.60
N PHE A 229 9.05 7.57 -3.87
CA PHE A 229 10.34 7.19 -4.44
C PHE A 229 10.21 6.03 -5.42
N LEU A 230 9.52 4.95 -5.03
CA LEU A 230 9.32 3.77 -5.87
C LEU A 230 8.36 4.01 -7.05
N ALA A 231 7.45 4.98 -6.95
CA ALA A 231 6.55 5.36 -8.03
C ALA A 231 7.29 6.10 -9.16
N SER A 232 8.34 6.82 -8.83
CA SER A 232 9.10 7.64 -9.78
C SER A 232 10.10 6.81 -10.59
N ASN A 233 10.08 6.96 -11.91
CA ASN A 233 11.10 6.38 -12.78
C ASN A 233 12.44 7.13 -12.69
N ASP A 234 12.45 8.39 -12.27
CA ASP A 234 13.68 9.17 -12.14
C ASP A 234 14.54 8.71 -10.96
N THR A 235 13.91 8.11 -9.95
CA THR A 235 14.59 7.68 -8.72
C THR A 235 14.77 6.18 -8.60
N SER A 236 13.90 5.38 -9.22
CA SER A 236 13.87 3.93 -9.01
C SER A 236 13.72 3.12 -10.29
N SER A 237 14.18 3.65 -11.44
CA SER A 237 14.04 2.98 -12.75
C SER A 237 14.68 1.59 -12.83
N TYR A 238 15.69 1.31 -12.00
CA TYR A 238 16.40 0.03 -11.98
C TYR A 238 16.08 -0.81 -10.73
N ILE A 239 15.03 -0.44 -9.98
CA ILE A 239 14.56 -1.17 -8.79
C ILE A 239 13.26 -1.90 -9.15
N THR A 240 13.30 -3.22 -9.18
CA THR A 240 12.12 -4.07 -9.39
C THR A 240 12.33 -5.44 -8.74
N GLY A 241 11.27 -6.03 -8.20
CA GLY A 241 11.29 -7.30 -7.47
C GLY A 241 11.76 -7.18 -6.01
N GLU A 242 12.00 -5.95 -5.52
CA GLU A 242 12.57 -5.72 -4.19
C GLU A 242 11.50 -5.59 -3.11
N CYS A 243 11.84 -6.08 -1.90
CA CYS A 243 11.08 -5.89 -0.67
C CYS A 243 11.91 -5.03 0.29
N ILE A 244 11.66 -3.73 0.26
CA ILE A 244 12.44 -2.74 1.01
C ILE A 244 11.91 -2.63 2.43
N THR A 245 12.74 -2.97 3.41
CA THR A 245 12.41 -2.88 4.83
C THR A 245 12.59 -1.46 5.35
N ILE A 246 11.59 -0.98 6.10
CA ILE A 246 11.61 0.33 6.79
C ILE A 246 11.08 0.10 8.20
N ASP A 247 11.95 -0.29 9.12
CA ASP A 247 11.57 -0.80 10.43
C ASP A 247 12.42 -0.25 11.59
N GLY A 248 13.38 0.60 11.31
CA GLY A 248 14.28 1.13 12.33
C GLY A 248 15.26 0.09 12.88
N GLY A 249 15.56 -0.96 12.11
CA GLY A 249 16.47 -2.04 12.50
C GLY A 249 15.85 -3.02 13.50
N ILE A 250 14.56 -3.38 13.31
CA ILE A 250 13.86 -4.39 14.13
C ILE A 250 14.21 -5.83 13.67
N ILE A 251 14.57 -6.02 12.40
CA ILE A 251 14.97 -7.32 11.80
C ILE A 251 16.35 -7.22 11.17
#